data_ceeeb3721925881c459ea3f1f7ec930d
#
_entry.id   ceeeb3721925881c459ea3f1f7ec930d
#
_cell.length_a   1.000
_cell.length_b   1.000
_cell.length_c   1.000
_cell.angle_alpha   90.00
_cell.angle_beta   90.00
_cell.angle_gamma   90.00
#
_symmetry.space_group_name_H-M   'P 1'
#
loop_
_entity.id
_entity.type
_entity.pdbx_description
1 polymer ?
#
loop_
_entity_poly.entity_id
_entity_poly.type
_entity_poly.pdbx_seq_one_letter_code
_entity_poly.pdbx_strand_id
1 'polypeptide(L)'
;MNAGMNKLAGKLTPIPPGKYLVGFSGGADSTGLLHLLLARRDAWGLELTAVHVNHGLRGAASDGDESWCAETCARLKIPIRISRIELNGRRDENSARDARMTCFRKWIQETGARGIILAHQQDDAAETFLMRLLRGSGPDGLGVLPPENTVDGLRILRPMLRIGREELRSALREAGIDWREDASNLDETYLRNAVRMKLMPEMERLSPGAAKHMAAAAEMLRRDREWLESEVRSFLARFPDPGWIRAADVTALPESLQTRVLRAWWLRDGPKLAERQLSAEQTEALLRLLAQTQGKINLPGGFHAVRTGQNLHLTGPERSCLEETLWEAPETKAGNHMSLQITASEGNPGDGIRTQEVPAAFPEGCVIRSRRPGDWICPFGSGRNKKLQDYLVDRKIDEPWRDRIPLLCRGHEVLWAGGVGTGNIPVWSENETNLRMTWHGAMPWAEQGDSFSPRSASAGAVAK
;
A
#
# COMPACT_ATOMS: atom_id res chain seq x y z
N MET A 1 -3.48 7.39 42.49
CA MET A 1 -2.22 7.71 41.78
C MET A 1 -1.57 8.96 42.37
N ASN A 2 -0.23 9.00 42.47
CA ASN A 2 0.49 10.20 42.91
C ASN A 2 0.56 11.27 41.80
N ALA A 3 1.05 12.48 42.13
CA ALA A 3 1.17 13.61 41.23
C ALA A 3 2.06 13.31 40.00
N GLY A 4 3.17 12.55 40.21
CA GLY A 4 4.09 12.14 39.14
C GLY A 4 3.41 11.29 38.08
N MET A 5 2.71 10.23 38.47
CA MET A 5 1.98 9.37 37.55
C MET A 5 0.84 10.11 36.80
N ASN A 6 0.13 11.06 37.47
CA ASN A 6 -0.88 11.89 36.84
C ASN A 6 -0.30 12.80 35.77
N LYS A 7 0.87 13.40 36.03
CA LYS A 7 1.61 14.21 35.05
C LYS A 7 1.99 13.37 33.82
N LEU A 8 2.50 12.15 34.02
CA LEU A 8 2.85 11.24 32.92
C LEU A 8 1.64 10.78 32.14
N ALA A 9 0.52 10.49 32.80
CA ALA A 9 -0.73 10.17 32.11
C ALA A 9 -1.21 11.29 31.19
N GLY A 10 -0.88 12.55 31.50
CA GLY A 10 -1.13 13.71 30.61
C GLY A 10 -0.25 13.76 29.37
N LYS A 11 0.91 13.07 29.35
CA LYS A 11 1.82 13.00 28.21
C LYS A 11 1.49 11.86 27.22
N LEU A 12 0.59 10.94 27.61
CA LEU A 12 0.20 9.86 26.72
C LEU A 12 -0.45 10.40 25.44
N THR A 13 -0.10 9.81 24.33
CA THR A 13 -0.86 10.01 23.08
C THR A 13 -2.25 9.41 23.26
N PRO A 14 -3.35 10.16 23.03
CA PRO A 14 -4.70 9.67 23.18
C PRO A 14 -4.98 8.43 22.32
N ILE A 15 -5.73 7.49 22.90
CA ILE A 15 -6.17 6.26 22.23
C ILE A 15 -7.68 6.34 22.02
N PRO A 16 -8.20 6.03 20.81
CA PRO A 16 -9.63 6.01 20.55
C PRO A 16 -10.38 5.01 21.47
N PRO A 17 -11.64 5.26 21.83
CA PRO A 17 -12.44 4.34 22.64
C PRO A 17 -12.51 2.94 22.03
N GLY A 18 -12.55 1.91 22.87
CA GLY A 18 -12.70 0.54 22.44
C GLY A 18 -11.92 -0.48 23.24
N LYS A 19 -11.95 -1.73 22.77
CA LYS A 19 -11.27 -2.87 23.38
C LYS A 19 -9.84 -3.01 22.84
N TYR A 20 -8.86 -3.12 23.73
CA TYR A 20 -7.44 -3.23 23.38
C TYR A 20 -6.72 -4.28 24.23
N LEU A 21 -5.74 -4.93 23.59
CA LEU A 21 -4.74 -5.72 24.29
C LEU A 21 -3.61 -4.80 24.79
N VAL A 22 -3.03 -5.09 25.94
CA VAL A 22 -1.86 -4.37 26.49
C VAL A 22 -0.72 -5.36 26.70
N GLY A 23 0.38 -5.17 25.99
CA GLY A 23 1.58 -6.00 26.16
C GLY A 23 2.16 -5.79 27.54
N PHE A 24 2.19 -6.85 28.37
CA PHE A 24 2.61 -6.80 29.75
C PHE A 24 3.69 -7.84 30.03
N SER A 25 4.95 -7.39 30.13
CA SER A 25 6.10 -8.25 30.41
C SER A 25 6.49 -8.30 31.88
N GLY A 26 5.89 -7.45 32.73
CA GLY A 26 6.28 -7.27 34.12
C GLY A 26 7.41 -6.27 34.35
N GLY A 27 8.15 -5.86 33.32
CA GLY A 27 9.20 -4.84 33.43
C GLY A 27 8.66 -3.44 33.67
N ALA A 28 9.52 -2.51 34.12
CA ALA A 28 9.15 -1.12 34.47
C ALA A 28 8.27 -0.44 33.42
N ASP A 29 8.65 -0.55 32.14
CA ASP A 29 7.96 0.14 31.05
C ASP A 29 6.53 -0.38 30.85
N SER A 30 6.34 -1.70 30.82
CA SER A 30 5.02 -2.32 30.66
C SER A 30 4.14 -2.14 31.89
N THR A 31 4.73 -2.15 33.10
CA THR A 31 4.03 -1.85 34.35
C THR A 31 3.59 -0.40 34.41
N GLY A 32 4.47 0.53 34.01
CA GLY A 32 4.15 1.94 33.91
C GLY A 32 3.02 2.19 32.90
N LEU A 33 3.11 1.60 31.70
CA LEU A 33 2.05 1.69 30.69
C LEU A 33 0.70 1.25 31.25
N LEU A 34 0.66 0.08 31.93
CA LEU A 34 -0.59 -0.47 32.46
C LEU A 34 -1.24 0.48 33.46
N HIS A 35 -0.47 1.01 34.41
CA HIS A 35 -0.94 1.97 35.40
C HIS A 35 -1.40 3.31 34.78
N LEU A 36 -0.67 3.83 33.77
CA LEU A 36 -1.01 5.05 33.07
C LEU A 36 -2.29 4.90 32.26
N LEU A 37 -2.49 3.76 31.60
CA LEU A 37 -3.72 3.46 30.87
C LEU A 37 -4.92 3.31 31.80
N LEU A 38 -4.76 2.69 32.96
CA LEU A 38 -5.82 2.61 33.98
C LEU A 38 -6.29 3.98 34.43
N ALA A 39 -5.38 4.93 34.56
CA ALA A 39 -5.74 6.31 34.92
C ALA A 39 -6.50 7.05 33.84
N ARG A 40 -6.43 6.61 32.59
CA ARG A 40 -7.15 7.19 31.46
C ARG A 40 -8.32 6.32 30.98
N ARG A 41 -8.47 5.11 31.52
CA ARG A 41 -9.40 4.09 31.06
C ARG A 41 -10.82 4.63 30.90
N ASP A 42 -11.36 5.24 31.94
CA ASP A 42 -12.74 5.71 31.94
C ASP A 42 -12.91 6.95 31.05
N ALA A 43 -11.96 7.91 31.12
CA ALA A 43 -11.98 9.12 30.31
C ALA A 43 -11.84 8.85 28.82
N TRP A 44 -11.17 7.77 28.41
CA TRP A 44 -10.96 7.37 27.02
C TRP A 44 -11.89 6.24 26.57
N GLY A 45 -12.74 5.71 27.46
CA GLY A 45 -13.65 4.59 27.14
C GLY A 45 -12.90 3.32 26.72
N LEU A 46 -11.82 2.94 27.45
CA LEU A 46 -10.97 1.79 27.13
C LEU A 46 -11.41 0.54 27.88
N GLU A 47 -11.54 -0.56 27.15
CA GLU A 47 -11.60 -1.92 27.70
C GLU A 47 -10.24 -2.57 27.50
N LEU A 48 -9.53 -2.84 28.60
CA LEU A 48 -8.15 -3.33 28.58
C LEU A 48 -8.07 -4.80 28.98
N THR A 49 -7.32 -5.58 28.19
CA THR A 49 -6.90 -6.95 28.54
C THR A 49 -5.38 -7.03 28.46
N ALA A 50 -4.70 -7.34 29.56
CA ALA A 50 -3.26 -7.57 29.55
C ALA A 50 -2.93 -8.86 28.78
N VAL A 51 -1.78 -8.88 28.10
CA VAL A 51 -1.27 -10.08 27.41
C VAL A 51 0.20 -10.28 27.75
N HIS A 52 0.52 -11.48 28.25
CA HIS A 52 1.87 -11.91 28.60
C HIS A 52 2.30 -13.08 27.74
N VAL A 53 3.51 -13.02 27.20
CA VAL A 53 4.11 -14.11 26.42
C VAL A 53 5.35 -14.60 27.13
N ASN A 54 5.28 -15.80 27.67
CA ASN A 54 6.39 -16.49 28.30
C ASN A 54 7.17 -17.27 27.22
N HIS A 55 8.39 -16.85 26.94
CA HIS A 55 9.26 -17.48 25.93
C HIS A 55 10.05 -18.69 26.47
N GLY A 56 9.95 -19.01 27.77
CA GLY A 56 10.62 -20.14 28.38
C GLY A 56 12.17 -20.06 28.42
N LEU A 57 12.76 -18.94 27.96
CA LEU A 57 14.21 -18.82 27.74
C LEU A 57 15.05 -18.87 29.02
N ARG A 58 14.45 -18.54 30.17
CA ARG A 58 15.11 -18.45 31.47
C ARG A 58 14.58 -19.46 32.51
N GLY A 59 13.83 -20.49 32.08
CA GLY A 59 13.27 -21.50 32.95
C GLY A 59 12.45 -20.89 34.10
N ALA A 60 12.77 -21.26 35.35
CA ALA A 60 12.05 -20.81 36.56
C ALA A 60 11.91 -19.27 36.70
N ALA A 61 12.86 -18.49 36.18
CA ALA A 61 12.76 -17.03 36.22
C ALA A 61 11.63 -16.53 35.29
N SER A 62 11.45 -17.14 34.11
CA SER A 62 10.34 -16.82 33.21
C SER A 62 8.98 -17.22 33.81
N ASP A 63 8.90 -18.34 34.53
CA ASP A 63 7.69 -18.75 35.24
C ASP A 63 7.37 -17.81 36.43
N GLY A 64 8.38 -17.31 37.10
CA GLY A 64 8.24 -16.29 38.14
C GLY A 64 7.69 -14.96 37.59
N ASP A 65 8.14 -14.54 36.42
CA ASP A 65 7.61 -13.32 35.75
C ASP A 65 6.15 -13.51 35.32
N GLU A 66 5.79 -14.69 34.82
CA GLU A 66 4.41 -15.04 34.47
C GLU A 66 3.50 -14.96 35.69
N SER A 67 3.90 -15.59 36.80
CA SER A 67 3.14 -15.58 38.06
C SER A 67 2.96 -14.16 38.60
N TRP A 68 4.03 -13.36 38.61
CA TRP A 68 3.97 -11.96 39.03
C TRP A 68 3.04 -11.11 38.14
N CYS A 69 3.05 -11.33 36.84
CA CYS A 69 2.14 -10.66 35.91
C CYS A 69 0.67 -11.01 36.19
N ALA A 70 0.38 -12.30 36.45
CA ALA A 70 -0.96 -12.76 36.79
C ALA A 70 -1.47 -12.15 38.10
N GLU A 71 -0.64 -12.18 39.17
CA GLU A 71 -0.97 -11.60 40.47
C GLU A 71 -1.19 -10.08 40.39
N THR A 72 -0.33 -9.37 39.65
CA THR A 72 -0.46 -7.92 39.44
C THR A 72 -1.76 -7.58 38.69
N CYS A 73 -2.11 -8.31 37.64
CA CYS A 73 -3.36 -8.11 36.93
C CYS A 73 -4.59 -8.42 37.81
N ALA A 74 -4.54 -9.47 38.64
CA ALA A 74 -5.61 -9.78 39.60
C ALA A 74 -5.83 -8.63 40.59
N ARG A 75 -4.73 -8.09 41.18
CA ARG A 75 -4.76 -6.93 42.07
C ARG A 75 -5.34 -5.68 41.42
N LEU A 76 -5.00 -5.45 40.15
CA LEU A 76 -5.51 -4.30 39.35
C LEU A 76 -6.88 -4.54 38.74
N LYS A 77 -7.46 -5.72 38.92
CA LYS A 77 -8.75 -6.14 38.32
C LYS A 77 -8.78 -5.99 36.82
N ILE A 78 -7.70 -6.43 36.13
CA ILE A 78 -7.57 -6.45 34.69
C ILE A 78 -7.50 -7.92 34.25
N PRO A 79 -8.30 -8.32 33.25
CA PRO A 79 -8.17 -9.65 32.65
C PRO A 79 -6.79 -9.78 32.00
N ILE A 80 -6.15 -10.94 32.16
CA ILE A 80 -4.87 -11.27 31.54
C ILE A 80 -4.98 -12.55 30.71
N ARG A 81 -4.32 -12.56 29.56
CA ARG A 81 -4.08 -13.77 28.75
C ARG A 81 -2.59 -14.08 28.73
N ILE A 82 -2.25 -15.33 28.92
CA ILE A 82 -0.88 -15.81 28.97
C ILE A 82 -0.69 -16.88 27.90
N SER A 83 0.43 -16.84 27.18
CA SER A 83 0.86 -17.90 26.27
C SER A 83 2.30 -18.28 26.58
N ARG A 84 2.57 -19.57 26.60
CA ARG A 84 3.92 -20.12 26.64
C ARG A 84 4.32 -20.52 25.23
N ILE A 85 5.52 -20.10 24.80
CA ILE A 85 6.04 -20.37 23.47
C ILE A 85 7.34 -21.15 23.59
N GLU A 86 7.39 -22.28 22.89
CA GLU A 86 8.63 -23.04 22.70
C GLU A 86 9.31 -22.58 21.41
N LEU A 87 10.50 -21.99 21.51
CA LEU A 87 11.24 -21.43 20.38
C LEU A 87 12.04 -22.49 19.57
N ASN A 88 11.73 -23.79 19.72
CA ASN A 88 12.30 -24.91 18.95
C ASN A 88 13.80 -24.73 18.61
N GLY A 89 14.62 -24.35 19.61
CA GLY A 89 16.06 -24.21 19.49
C GLY A 89 16.57 -22.91 18.87
N ARG A 90 15.70 -22.04 18.31
CA ARG A 90 16.08 -20.70 17.84
C ARG A 90 15.99 -19.68 18.98
N ARG A 91 17.14 -19.21 19.45
CA ARG A 91 17.22 -18.26 20.58
C ARG A 91 17.51 -16.82 20.12
N ASP A 92 17.18 -16.48 18.87
CA ASP A 92 17.39 -15.13 18.37
C ASP A 92 16.21 -14.19 18.66
N GLU A 93 16.49 -12.90 18.76
CA GLU A 93 15.51 -11.85 19.09
C GLU A 93 14.38 -11.76 18.06
N ASN A 94 14.68 -12.01 16.79
CA ASN A 94 13.70 -11.94 15.70
C ASN A 94 12.67 -13.06 15.81
N SER A 95 13.11 -14.30 16.06
CA SER A 95 12.22 -15.46 16.26
C SER A 95 11.30 -15.26 17.47
N ALA A 96 11.82 -14.74 18.58
CA ALA A 96 11.01 -14.41 19.76
C ALA A 96 9.98 -13.30 19.46
N ARG A 97 10.38 -12.30 18.69
CA ARG A 97 9.48 -11.22 18.23
C ARG A 97 8.36 -11.76 17.35
N ASP A 98 8.66 -12.58 16.34
CA ASP A 98 7.68 -13.11 15.39
C ASP A 98 6.68 -14.03 16.07
N ALA A 99 7.15 -14.89 16.98
CA ALA A 99 6.30 -15.73 17.80
C ALA A 99 5.34 -14.90 18.66
N ARG A 100 5.83 -13.83 19.29
CA ARG A 100 5.01 -12.90 20.07
C ARG A 100 3.96 -12.19 19.18
N MET A 101 4.32 -11.71 17.99
CA MET A 101 3.38 -11.09 17.06
C MET A 101 2.28 -12.07 16.63
N THR A 102 2.62 -13.34 16.45
CA THR A 102 1.65 -14.40 16.13
C THR A 102 0.64 -14.60 17.25
N CYS A 103 1.09 -14.64 18.53
CA CYS A 103 0.19 -14.69 19.68
C CYS A 103 -0.73 -13.46 19.75
N PHE A 104 -0.22 -12.28 19.47
CA PHE A 104 -1.01 -11.06 19.50
C PHE A 104 -2.10 -11.07 18.43
N ARG A 105 -1.80 -11.51 17.19
CA ARG A 105 -2.82 -11.65 16.12
C ARG A 105 -3.93 -12.62 16.53
N LYS A 106 -3.57 -13.80 17.06
CA LYS A 106 -4.52 -14.80 17.55
C LYS A 106 -5.45 -14.19 18.62
N TRP A 107 -4.90 -13.54 19.64
CA TRP A 107 -5.71 -12.96 20.71
C TRP A 107 -6.58 -11.79 20.26
N ILE A 108 -6.14 -11.00 19.27
CA ILE A 108 -6.99 -9.95 18.68
C ILE A 108 -8.21 -10.57 18.00
N GLN A 109 -8.01 -11.64 17.22
CA GLN A 109 -9.13 -12.35 16.57
C GLN A 109 -10.10 -12.94 17.59
N GLU A 110 -9.60 -13.57 18.65
CA GLU A 110 -10.42 -14.19 19.69
C GLU A 110 -11.19 -13.19 20.55
N THR A 111 -10.63 -12.00 20.80
CA THR A 111 -11.22 -11.01 21.73
C THR A 111 -12.00 -9.93 21.00
N GLY A 112 -11.86 -9.80 19.69
CA GLY A 112 -12.38 -8.68 18.93
C GLY A 112 -11.72 -7.34 19.29
N ALA A 113 -10.48 -7.35 19.84
CA ALA A 113 -9.75 -6.14 20.18
C ALA A 113 -9.35 -5.35 18.93
N ARG A 114 -9.37 -4.02 19.02
CA ARG A 114 -9.05 -3.09 17.92
C ARG A 114 -7.55 -2.98 17.63
N GLY A 115 -6.70 -3.51 18.51
CA GLY A 115 -5.24 -3.48 18.39
C GLY A 115 -4.54 -3.81 19.70
N ILE A 116 -3.21 -3.73 19.67
CA ILE A 116 -2.35 -3.93 20.84
C ILE A 116 -1.62 -2.64 21.21
N ILE A 117 -1.54 -2.35 22.50
CA ILE A 117 -0.80 -1.22 23.07
C ILE A 117 0.51 -1.73 23.61
N LEU A 118 1.63 -1.14 23.18
CA LEU A 118 2.99 -1.52 23.60
C LEU A 118 3.69 -0.37 24.33
N ALA A 119 4.54 -0.74 25.29
CA ALA A 119 5.23 0.17 26.20
C ALA A 119 6.50 0.82 25.62
N HIS A 120 6.57 1.04 24.30
CA HIS A 120 7.69 1.76 23.72
C HIS A 120 7.67 3.22 24.19
N GLN A 121 8.83 3.72 24.54
CA GLN A 121 9.02 5.03 25.13
C GLN A 121 10.03 5.89 24.36
N GLN A 122 10.32 7.09 24.84
CA GLN A 122 11.19 8.07 24.18
C GLN A 122 12.60 7.52 23.92
N ASP A 123 13.18 6.81 24.91
CA ASP A 123 14.51 6.21 24.77
C ASP A 123 14.54 5.11 23.69
N ASP A 124 13.46 4.32 23.54
CA ASP A 124 13.38 3.31 22.47
C ASP A 124 13.38 3.96 21.08
N ALA A 125 12.75 5.15 20.94
CA ALA A 125 12.78 5.89 19.69
C ALA A 125 14.20 6.41 19.39
N ALA A 126 14.91 6.94 20.40
CA ALA A 126 16.29 7.39 20.27
C ALA A 126 17.25 6.24 19.94
N GLU A 127 17.14 5.10 20.67
CA GLU A 127 17.92 3.89 20.38
C GLU A 127 17.71 3.41 18.94
N THR A 128 16.46 3.34 18.50
CA THR A 128 16.12 2.90 17.12
C THR A 128 16.61 3.88 16.08
N PHE A 129 16.53 5.17 16.35
CA PHE A 129 17.05 6.25 15.48
C PHE A 129 18.55 6.06 15.26
N LEU A 130 19.33 5.91 16.35
CA LEU A 130 20.76 5.68 16.26
C LEU A 130 21.11 4.39 15.54
N MET A 131 20.44 3.29 15.85
CA MET A 131 20.67 2.02 15.15
C MET A 131 20.45 2.12 13.64
N ARG A 132 19.47 2.90 13.21
CA ARG A 132 19.20 3.13 11.79
C ARG A 132 20.21 4.09 11.15
N LEU A 133 20.61 5.13 11.88
CA LEU A 133 21.66 6.05 11.44
C LEU A 133 22.99 5.32 11.20
N LEU A 134 23.39 4.45 12.14
CA LEU A 134 24.59 3.61 12.02
C LEU A 134 24.54 2.63 10.83
N ARG A 135 23.35 2.27 10.37
CA ARG A 135 23.12 1.43 9.17
C ARG A 135 23.04 2.24 7.87
N GLY A 136 23.23 3.55 7.91
CA GLY A 136 23.16 4.41 6.73
C GLY A 136 21.75 4.70 6.25
N SER A 137 20.74 4.63 7.13
CA SER A 137 19.37 4.97 6.74
C SER A 137 19.25 6.45 6.38
N GLY A 138 18.60 6.75 5.26
CA GLY A 138 18.21 8.09 4.88
C GLY A 138 17.01 8.61 5.70
N PRO A 139 16.53 9.85 5.41
CA PRO A 139 15.46 10.50 6.16
C PRO A 139 14.21 9.65 6.36
N ASP A 140 13.79 8.92 5.33
CA ASP A 140 12.61 8.04 5.38
C ASP A 140 12.75 6.91 6.41
N GLY A 141 13.97 6.37 6.53
CA GLY A 141 14.28 5.32 7.49
C GLY A 141 14.45 5.82 8.91
N LEU A 142 14.80 7.09 9.11
CA LEU A 142 15.05 7.69 10.43
C LEU A 142 13.76 8.09 11.17
N GLY A 143 12.63 8.28 10.47
CA GLY A 143 11.33 8.47 11.10
C GLY A 143 10.81 7.18 11.76
N VAL A 144 11.35 6.81 12.91
CA VAL A 144 11.13 5.52 13.60
C VAL A 144 9.96 5.54 14.57
N LEU A 145 9.47 4.36 14.94
CA LEU A 145 8.47 4.11 15.97
C LEU A 145 7.29 5.09 15.93
N PRO A 146 6.41 5.03 14.90
CA PRO A 146 5.22 5.86 14.88
C PRO A 146 4.32 5.56 16.10
N PRO A 147 3.55 6.55 16.61
CA PRO A 147 2.59 6.35 17.69
C PRO A 147 1.58 5.23 17.39
N GLU A 148 1.25 5.08 16.11
CA GLU A 148 0.39 4.01 15.61
C GLU A 148 0.90 3.51 14.25
N ASN A 149 0.88 2.18 14.05
CA ASN A 149 1.09 1.57 12.75
C ASN A 149 0.43 0.20 12.68
N THR A 150 0.27 -0.30 11.45
CA THR A 150 -0.19 -1.68 11.20
C THR A 150 0.96 -2.50 10.62
N VAL A 151 1.21 -3.67 11.20
CA VAL A 151 2.23 -4.63 10.74
C VAL A 151 1.54 -5.97 10.50
N ASP A 152 1.52 -6.45 9.27
CA ASP A 152 0.84 -7.69 8.85
C ASP A 152 -0.58 -7.80 9.42
N GLY A 153 -1.37 -6.74 9.28
CA GLY A 153 -2.74 -6.66 9.76
C GLY A 153 -2.90 -6.41 11.28
N LEU A 154 -1.80 -6.39 12.04
CA LEU A 154 -1.80 -6.11 13.48
C LEU A 154 -1.65 -4.60 13.74
N ARG A 155 -2.69 -3.96 14.27
CA ARG A 155 -2.65 -2.56 14.71
C ARG A 155 -1.90 -2.43 16.03
N ILE A 156 -0.83 -1.64 16.05
CA ILE A 156 0.05 -1.42 17.20
C ILE A 156 0.01 0.05 17.59
N LEU A 157 -0.28 0.31 18.87
CA LEU A 157 -0.30 1.66 19.45
C LEU A 157 0.84 1.82 20.48
N ARG A 158 1.48 2.99 20.49
CA ARG A 158 2.62 3.33 21.38
C ARG A 158 2.37 4.69 22.02
N PRO A 159 1.56 4.75 23.10
CA PRO A 159 1.17 6.03 23.66
C PRO A 159 2.27 6.73 24.47
N MET A 160 3.34 6.01 24.87
CA MET A 160 4.38 6.52 25.77
C MET A 160 5.60 7.14 25.08
N LEU A 161 5.61 7.35 23.78
CA LEU A 161 6.79 7.85 23.04
C LEU A 161 7.29 9.24 23.47
N ARG A 162 6.54 9.94 24.31
CA ARG A 162 6.91 11.26 24.88
C ARG A 162 7.33 11.18 26.35
N ILE A 163 7.48 9.97 26.88
CA ILE A 163 7.87 9.70 28.28
C ILE A 163 9.27 9.11 28.28
N GLY A 164 10.20 9.72 29.02
CA GLY A 164 11.55 9.21 29.19
C GLY A 164 11.59 8.05 30.19
N ARG A 165 12.58 7.16 30.05
CA ARG A 165 12.76 5.95 30.87
C ARG A 165 12.94 6.31 32.36
N GLU A 166 13.85 7.23 32.69
CA GLU A 166 14.11 7.62 34.10
C GLU A 166 12.93 8.40 34.69
N GLU A 167 12.25 9.22 33.91
CA GLU A 167 11.04 9.91 34.36
C GLU A 167 9.93 8.90 34.75
N LEU A 168 9.74 7.84 33.95
CA LEU A 168 8.79 6.77 34.27
C LEU A 168 9.19 6.00 35.52
N ARG A 169 10.45 5.57 35.62
CA ARG A 169 10.97 4.83 36.77
C ARG A 169 10.89 5.63 38.07
N SER A 170 11.21 6.92 38.03
CA SER A 170 11.06 7.81 39.21
C SER A 170 9.62 7.89 39.67
N ALA A 171 8.67 8.11 38.73
CA ALA A 171 7.26 8.17 39.07
C ALA A 171 6.70 6.85 39.61
N LEU A 172 7.19 5.70 39.14
CA LEU A 172 6.83 4.37 39.69
C LEU A 172 7.35 4.20 41.12
N ARG A 173 8.63 4.53 41.37
CA ARG A 173 9.23 4.48 42.74
C ARG A 173 8.46 5.37 43.72
N GLU A 174 8.20 6.62 43.33
CA GLU A 174 7.41 7.57 44.12
C GLU A 174 5.97 7.11 44.41
N ALA A 175 5.43 6.29 43.51
CA ALA A 175 4.09 5.71 43.66
C ALA A 175 4.06 4.40 44.44
N GLY A 176 5.23 3.85 44.83
CA GLY A 176 5.33 2.55 45.47
C GLY A 176 4.87 1.39 44.57
N ILE A 177 5.08 1.53 43.25
CA ILE A 177 4.71 0.51 42.29
C ILE A 177 5.94 -0.32 41.94
N ASP A 178 5.92 -1.59 42.28
CA ASP A 178 6.98 -2.55 42.00
C ASP A 178 6.92 -3.06 40.57
N TRP A 179 8.07 -3.52 40.06
CA TRP A 179 8.24 -4.16 38.76
C TRP A 179 9.32 -5.23 38.81
N ARG A 180 9.43 -6.05 37.76
CA ARG A 180 10.46 -7.07 37.61
C ARG A 180 11.64 -6.52 36.80
N GLU A 181 12.87 -6.79 37.24
CA GLU A 181 14.07 -6.48 36.47
C GLU A 181 14.49 -7.71 35.64
N ASP A 182 14.72 -7.50 34.36
CA ASP A 182 15.14 -8.56 33.43
C ASP A 182 16.66 -8.53 33.23
N ALA A 183 17.35 -9.55 33.73
CA ALA A 183 18.81 -9.67 33.62
C ALA A 183 19.29 -9.80 32.15
N SER A 184 18.43 -10.24 31.21
CA SER A 184 18.82 -10.33 29.78
C SER A 184 19.04 -8.98 29.12
N ASN A 185 18.61 -7.88 29.74
CA ASN A 185 18.88 -6.52 29.26
C ASN A 185 20.36 -6.12 29.32
N LEU A 186 21.21 -6.93 29.95
CA LEU A 186 22.64 -6.68 30.16
C LEU A 186 23.54 -7.34 29.09
N ASP A 187 23.00 -8.13 28.17
CA ASP A 187 23.78 -8.82 27.12
C ASP A 187 24.17 -7.85 25.99
N GLU A 188 25.42 -7.42 25.97
CA GLU A 188 25.99 -6.47 25.00
C GLU A 188 26.21 -7.04 23.58
N THR A 189 26.01 -8.33 23.38
CA THR A 189 26.16 -8.95 22.04
C THR A 189 25.12 -8.42 21.05
N TYR A 190 24.00 -7.92 21.56
CA TYR A 190 22.96 -7.30 20.76
C TYR A 190 23.24 -5.81 20.55
N LEU A 191 23.27 -5.37 19.29
CA LEU A 191 23.51 -3.96 18.91
C LEU A 191 22.63 -2.97 19.72
N ARG A 192 21.38 -3.32 19.97
CA ARG A 192 20.48 -2.48 20.77
C ARG A 192 20.95 -2.28 22.21
N ASN A 193 21.43 -3.34 22.83
CA ASN A 193 21.96 -3.27 24.20
C ASN A 193 23.28 -2.48 24.21
N ALA A 194 24.17 -2.68 23.21
CA ALA A 194 25.39 -1.89 23.10
C ALA A 194 25.09 -0.38 22.91
N VAL A 195 24.11 -0.02 22.09
CA VAL A 195 23.63 1.37 21.94
C VAL A 195 23.10 1.89 23.27
N ARG A 196 22.25 1.14 23.96
CA ARG A 196 21.64 1.52 25.23
C ARG A 196 22.66 1.71 26.36
N MET A 197 23.61 0.80 26.45
CA MET A 197 24.54 0.73 27.62
C MET A 197 25.82 1.57 27.44
N LYS A 198 26.25 1.78 26.20
CA LYS A 198 27.52 2.50 25.93
C LYS A 198 27.27 3.83 25.22
N LEU A 199 26.53 3.84 24.11
CA LEU A 199 26.43 5.02 23.26
C LEU A 199 25.47 6.06 23.86
N MET A 200 24.29 5.65 24.30
CA MET A 200 23.30 6.56 24.88
C MET A 200 23.80 7.29 26.12
N PRO A 201 24.45 6.64 27.11
CA PRO A 201 25.00 7.34 28.28
C PRO A 201 26.08 8.35 27.90
N GLU A 202 26.94 8.02 26.95
CA GLU A 202 27.97 8.96 26.49
C GLU A 202 27.36 10.17 25.76
N MET A 203 26.34 9.96 24.96
CA MET A 203 25.62 11.05 24.30
C MET A 203 24.88 11.95 25.30
N GLU A 204 24.28 11.38 26.35
CA GLU A 204 23.66 12.15 27.43
C GLU A 204 24.69 12.94 28.23
N ARG A 205 25.90 12.39 28.45
CA ARG A 205 27.02 13.09 29.10
C ARG A 205 27.50 14.29 28.29
N LEU A 206 27.58 14.15 26.96
CA LEU A 206 28.02 15.21 26.03
C LEU A 206 26.92 16.26 25.82
N SER A 207 25.68 15.83 25.73
CA SER A 207 24.53 16.70 25.47
C SER A 207 23.32 16.22 26.30
N PRO A 208 23.12 16.80 27.50
CA PRO A 208 21.97 16.45 28.33
C PRO A 208 20.64 16.58 27.57
N GLY A 209 19.83 15.54 27.60
CA GLY A 209 18.61 15.45 26.82
C GLY A 209 18.79 14.91 25.40
N ALA A 210 19.94 14.30 25.07
CA ALA A 210 20.22 13.72 23.77
C ALA A 210 19.14 12.73 23.29
N ALA A 211 18.65 11.84 24.16
CA ALA A 211 17.56 10.93 23.83
C ALA A 211 16.29 11.70 23.43
N LYS A 212 15.94 12.75 24.13
CA LYS A 212 14.78 13.61 23.81
C LYS A 212 14.97 14.31 22.47
N HIS A 213 16.16 14.83 22.20
CA HIS A 213 16.44 15.52 20.95
C HIS A 213 16.36 14.57 19.75
N MET A 214 16.93 13.36 19.86
CA MET A 214 16.86 12.34 18.83
C MET A 214 15.44 11.84 18.57
N ALA A 215 14.67 11.60 19.63
CA ALA A 215 13.26 11.23 19.50
C ALA A 215 12.44 12.33 18.83
N ALA A 216 12.71 13.62 19.13
CA ALA A 216 12.07 14.75 18.48
C ALA A 216 12.46 14.86 16.99
N ALA A 217 13.74 14.65 16.66
CA ALA A 217 14.20 14.62 15.27
C ALA A 217 13.53 13.47 14.49
N ALA A 218 13.45 12.27 15.08
CA ALA A 218 12.76 11.13 14.47
C ALA A 218 11.28 11.43 14.20
N GLU A 219 10.61 12.12 15.12
CA GLU A 219 9.21 12.53 14.98
C GLU A 219 9.02 13.56 13.86
N MET A 220 9.93 14.54 13.71
CA MET A 220 9.89 15.51 12.62
C MET A 220 10.05 14.83 11.27
N LEU A 221 11.08 13.99 11.12
CA LEU A 221 11.32 13.22 9.89
C LEU A 221 10.15 12.28 9.53
N ARG A 222 9.49 11.74 10.55
CA ARG A 222 8.29 10.93 10.34
C ARG A 222 7.13 11.74 9.75
N ARG A 223 6.89 12.94 10.26
CA ARG A 223 5.82 13.84 9.76
C ARG A 223 6.11 14.29 8.34
N ASP A 224 7.35 14.66 8.04
CA ASP A 224 7.76 15.03 6.69
C ASP A 224 7.54 13.87 5.71
N ARG A 225 7.92 12.65 6.11
CA ARG A 225 7.68 11.44 5.34
C ARG A 225 6.19 11.20 5.09
N GLU A 226 5.35 11.28 6.13
CA GLU A 226 3.89 11.06 6.02
C GLU A 226 3.23 12.06 5.07
N TRP A 227 3.68 13.31 5.11
CA TRP A 227 3.22 14.33 4.18
C TRP A 227 3.64 14.00 2.75
N LEU A 228 4.92 13.68 2.51
CA LEU A 228 5.42 13.29 1.19
C LEU A 228 4.72 12.03 0.65
N GLU A 229 4.47 11.04 1.49
CA GLU A 229 3.70 9.84 1.11
C GLU A 229 2.23 10.18 0.76
N SER A 230 1.64 11.19 1.42
CA SER A 230 0.31 11.70 1.09
C SER A 230 0.28 12.33 -0.31
N GLU A 231 1.29 13.17 -0.64
CA GLU A 231 1.44 13.77 -1.97
C GLU A 231 1.62 12.70 -3.06
N VAL A 232 2.44 11.69 -2.78
CA VAL A 232 2.64 10.55 -3.70
C VAL A 232 1.34 9.79 -3.95
N ARG A 233 0.56 9.51 -2.89
CA ARG A 233 -0.75 8.84 -3.04
C ARG A 233 -1.72 9.69 -3.86
N SER A 234 -1.79 10.98 -3.59
CA SER A 234 -2.63 11.94 -4.34
C SER A 234 -2.23 12.01 -5.81
N PHE A 235 -0.93 12.00 -6.09
CA PHE A 235 -0.42 11.95 -7.45
C PHE A 235 -0.83 10.66 -8.17
N LEU A 236 -0.57 9.51 -7.56
CA LEU A 236 -0.89 8.21 -8.16
C LEU A 236 -2.39 7.94 -8.32
N ALA A 237 -3.23 8.57 -7.50
CA ALA A 237 -4.69 8.49 -7.64
C ALA A 237 -5.21 9.10 -8.96
N ARG A 238 -4.43 9.98 -9.62
CA ARG A 238 -4.72 10.51 -10.95
C ARG A 238 -4.58 9.46 -12.06
N PHE A 239 -3.90 8.35 -11.77
CA PHE A 239 -3.64 7.22 -12.67
C PHE A 239 -4.23 5.94 -12.07
N PRO A 240 -5.57 5.77 -12.06
CA PRO A 240 -6.24 4.64 -11.41
C PRO A 240 -5.92 3.30 -12.08
N ASP A 241 -5.66 3.30 -13.39
CA ASP A 241 -5.31 2.09 -14.13
C ASP A 241 -3.86 1.70 -13.87
N PRO A 242 -3.59 0.42 -13.56
CA PRO A 242 -2.25 -0.04 -13.25
C PRO A 242 -1.33 -0.06 -14.48
N GLY A 243 -0.04 0.07 -14.21
CA GLY A 243 1.02 -0.17 -15.19
C GLY A 243 1.36 1.00 -16.08
N TRP A 244 0.88 2.21 -15.81
CA TRP A 244 1.33 3.42 -16.51
C TRP A 244 1.21 4.68 -15.66
N ILE A 245 2.02 5.68 -15.99
CA ILE A 245 1.95 7.06 -15.48
C ILE A 245 2.39 8.02 -16.58
N ARG A 246 1.92 9.27 -16.55
CA ARG A 246 2.38 10.30 -17.47
C ARG A 246 3.74 10.82 -17.02
N ALA A 247 4.77 10.59 -17.82
CA ALA A 247 6.13 10.95 -17.45
C ALA A 247 6.34 12.47 -17.35
N ALA A 248 5.65 13.27 -18.18
CA ALA A 248 5.70 14.72 -18.09
C ALA A 248 5.20 15.22 -16.72
N ASP A 249 4.14 14.61 -16.19
CA ASP A 249 3.61 14.95 -14.87
C ASP A 249 4.59 14.59 -13.73
N VAL A 250 5.30 13.44 -13.87
CA VAL A 250 6.35 13.06 -12.92
C VAL A 250 7.54 14.02 -13.00
N THR A 251 7.98 14.36 -14.22
CA THR A 251 9.11 15.28 -14.44
C THR A 251 8.84 16.69 -13.91
N ALA A 252 7.58 17.12 -13.88
CA ALA A 252 7.17 18.41 -13.32
C ALA A 252 7.25 18.46 -11.77
N LEU A 253 7.37 17.31 -11.10
CA LEU A 253 7.51 17.26 -9.64
C LEU A 253 8.94 17.61 -9.20
N PRO A 254 9.13 18.10 -7.97
CA PRO A 254 10.45 18.16 -7.34
C PRO A 254 11.14 16.78 -7.36
N GLU A 255 12.45 16.73 -7.52
CA GLU A 255 13.23 15.49 -7.63
C GLU A 255 12.98 14.50 -6.47
N SER A 256 12.84 15.02 -5.25
CA SER A 256 12.51 14.23 -4.06
C SER A 256 11.17 13.50 -4.17
N LEU A 257 10.18 14.08 -4.86
CA LEU A 257 8.89 13.45 -5.14
C LEU A 257 8.95 12.52 -6.33
N GLN A 258 9.72 12.85 -7.39
CA GLN A 258 9.89 11.95 -8.55
C GLN A 258 10.36 10.57 -8.12
N THR A 259 11.41 10.50 -7.31
CA THR A 259 11.96 9.25 -6.76
C THR A 259 10.91 8.45 -5.98
N ARG A 260 10.13 9.12 -5.14
CA ARG A 260 9.08 8.50 -4.31
C ARG A 260 7.92 8.00 -5.16
N VAL A 261 7.47 8.80 -6.13
CA VAL A 261 6.41 8.41 -7.09
C VAL A 261 6.81 7.17 -7.87
N LEU A 262 8.03 7.11 -8.41
CA LEU A 262 8.51 5.95 -9.16
C LEU A 262 8.56 4.67 -8.30
N ARG A 263 9.05 4.77 -7.06
CA ARG A 263 9.05 3.65 -6.12
C ARG A 263 7.65 3.20 -5.73
N ALA A 264 6.75 4.15 -5.46
CA ALA A 264 5.39 3.84 -5.08
C ALA A 264 4.57 3.28 -6.27
N TRP A 265 4.82 3.79 -7.48
CA TRP A 265 4.26 3.24 -8.72
C TRP A 265 4.70 1.78 -8.92
N TRP A 266 6.00 1.49 -8.74
CA TRP A 266 6.52 0.13 -8.78
C TRP A 266 5.88 -0.79 -7.73
N LEU A 267 5.70 -0.32 -6.50
CA LEU A 267 5.07 -1.11 -5.43
C LEU A 267 3.58 -1.37 -5.68
N ARG A 268 2.88 -0.43 -6.33
CA ARG A 268 1.47 -0.55 -6.69
C ARG A 268 1.26 -1.52 -7.87
N ASP A 269 2.06 -1.38 -8.92
CA ASP A 269 1.81 -1.95 -10.25
C ASP A 269 2.79 -3.09 -10.62
N GLY A 270 3.86 -3.26 -9.87
CA GLY A 270 4.87 -4.30 -10.05
C GLY A 270 4.42 -5.68 -9.53
N PRO A 271 5.35 -6.64 -9.46
CA PRO A 271 5.03 -7.99 -9.00
C PRO A 271 4.55 -8.00 -7.54
N LYS A 272 3.48 -8.76 -7.27
CA LYS A 272 2.89 -8.91 -5.91
C LYS A 272 3.83 -9.55 -4.86
N LEU A 273 5.00 -9.96 -5.24
CA LEU A 273 6.04 -10.47 -4.34
C LEU A 273 6.63 -9.31 -3.56
N ALA A 274 6.15 -9.12 -2.35
CA ALA A 274 6.39 -8.01 -1.41
C ALA A 274 7.86 -7.73 -1.05
N GLU A 275 8.84 -8.44 -1.59
CA GLU A 275 10.23 -8.39 -1.16
C GLU A 275 11.18 -7.64 -2.11
N ARG A 276 10.70 -7.10 -3.22
CA ARG A 276 11.58 -6.44 -4.21
C ARG A 276 11.34 -4.94 -4.30
N GLN A 277 11.84 -4.22 -3.31
CA GLN A 277 12.02 -2.77 -3.47
C GLN A 277 13.03 -2.51 -4.58
N LEU A 278 12.82 -1.44 -5.35
CA LEU A 278 13.81 -0.97 -6.32
C LEU A 278 15.11 -0.60 -5.61
N SER A 279 16.24 -1.05 -6.14
CA SER A 279 17.54 -0.58 -5.69
C SER A 279 17.74 0.91 -6.01
N ALA A 280 18.76 1.51 -5.40
CA ALA A 280 19.13 2.89 -5.73
C ALA A 280 19.45 3.04 -7.22
N GLU A 281 20.22 2.09 -7.79
CA GLU A 281 20.61 2.05 -9.21
C GLU A 281 19.39 1.95 -10.14
N GLN A 282 18.41 1.10 -9.79
CA GLN A 282 17.17 0.94 -10.56
C GLN A 282 16.30 2.19 -10.52
N THR A 283 16.22 2.84 -9.34
CA THR A 283 15.50 4.10 -9.18
C THR A 283 16.12 5.21 -10.02
N GLU A 284 17.46 5.28 -10.04
CA GLU A 284 18.19 6.24 -10.87
C GLU A 284 18.07 5.96 -12.37
N ALA A 285 18.04 4.67 -12.76
CA ALA A 285 17.78 4.29 -14.14
C ALA A 285 16.37 4.73 -14.60
N LEU A 286 15.36 4.64 -13.73
CA LEU A 286 14.02 5.17 -14.00
C LEU A 286 14.02 6.70 -14.15
N LEU A 287 14.75 7.42 -13.29
CA LEU A 287 14.88 8.88 -13.41
C LEU A 287 15.54 9.27 -14.74
N ARG A 288 16.62 8.56 -15.15
CA ARG A 288 17.24 8.78 -16.46
C ARG A 288 16.28 8.47 -17.63
N LEU A 289 15.46 7.43 -17.50
CA LEU A 289 14.46 7.09 -18.50
C LEU A 289 13.38 8.16 -18.62
N LEU A 290 12.99 8.82 -17.54
CA LEU A 290 12.05 9.95 -17.57
C LEU A 290 12.57 11.12 -18.42
N ALA A 291 13.86 11.38 -18.42
CA ALA A 291 14.47 12.47 -19.20
C ALA A 291 14.54 12.18 -20.72
N GLN A 292 14.31 10.92 -21.12
CA GLN A 292 14.31 10.51 -22.54
C GLN A 292 12.90 10.62 -23.10
N THR A 293 12.78 10.66 -24.43
CA THR A 293 11.47 10.60 -25.12
C THR A 293 11.06 9.15 -25.42
N GLN A 294 12.03 8.24 -25.53
CA GLN A 294 11.83 6.81 -25.76
C GLN A 294 12.94 6.02 -25.08
N GLY A 295 12.63 4.83 -24.63
CA GLY A 295 13.60 3.93 -24.01
C GLY A 295 12.96 2.78 -23.25
N LYS A 296 13.81 1.84 -22.84
CA LYS A 296 13.40 0.66 -22.08
C LYS A 296 14.48 0.30 -21.07
N ILE A 297 14.09 -0.03 -19.86
CA ILE A 297 14.98 -0.56 -18.82
C ILE A 297 14.39 -1.84 -18.23
N ASN A 298 15.27 -2.73 -17.78
CA ASN A 298 14.90 -3.95 -17.09
C ASN A 298 14.69 -3.68 -15.60
N LEU A 299 13.64 -4.27 -15.04
CA LEU A 299 13.29 -4.21 -13.62
C LEU A 299 13.20 -5.63 -13.04
N PRO A 300 13.19 -5.78 -11.71
CA PRO A 300 13.13 -7.09 -11.08
C PRO A 300 11.94 -7.94 -11.53
N GLY A 301 12.09 -9.26 -11.47
CA GLY A 301 11.00 -10.20 -11.79
C GLY A 301 10.61 -10.29 -13.26
N GLY A 302 11.50 -9.87 -14.18
CA GLY A 302 11.21 -9.88 -15.62
C GLY A 302 10.33 -8.73 -16.09
N PHE A 303 10.12 -7.73 -15.24
CA PHE A 303 9.42 -6.51 -15.61
C PHE A 303 10.32 -5.55 -16.40
N HIS A 304 9.70 -4.64 -17.13
CA HIS A 304 10.36 -3.58 -17.87
C HIS A 304 9.62 -2.27 -17.67
N ALA A 305 10.34 -1.18 -17.51
CA ALA A 305 9.77 0.15 -17.69
C ALA A 305 10.07 0.62 -19.11
N VAL A 306 9.04 1.05 -19.83
CA VAL A 306 9.11 1.48 -21.22
C VAL A 306 8.62 2.92 -21.34
N ARG A 307 9.45 3.80 -21.88
CA ARG A 307 9.11 5.19 -22.16
C ARG A 307 8.68 5.32 -23.61
N THR A 308 7.46 5.80 -23.83
CA THR A 308 6.91 6.07 -25.16
C THR A 308 6.26 7.46 -25.18
N GLY A 309 6.86 8.38 -25.94
CA GLY A 309 6.35 9.76 -26.00
C GLY A 309 6.17 10.39 -24.62
N GLN A 310 4.95 10.64 -24.17
CA GLN A 310 4.65 11.25 -22.87
C GLN A 310 4.40 10.24 -21.74
N ASN A 311 4.37 8.94 -22.03
CA ASN A 311 3.98 7.92 -21.07
C ASN A 311 5.16 7.05 -20.62
N LEU A 312 5.13 6.63 -19.35
CA LEU A 312 5.98 5.62 -18.78
C LEU A 312 5.10 4.41 -18.44
N HIS A 313 5.41 3.26 -19.04
CA HIS A 313 4.68 2.01 -18.89
C HIS A 313 5.48 0.99 -18.09
N LEU A 314 4.79 0.20 -17.29
CA LEU A 314 5.32 -1.00 -16.66
C LEU A 314 4.76 -2.22 -17.39
N THR A 315 5.63 -3.02 -17.99
CA THR A 315 5.28 -4.28 -18.67
C THR A 315 5.86 -5.45 -17.89
N GLY A 316 4.99 -6.40 -17.51
CA GLY A 316 5.38 -7.62 -16.81
C GLY A 316 5.84 -8.72 -17.76
N PRO A 317 6.36 -9.84 -17.22
CA PRO A 317 6.73 -11.03 -17.99
C PRO A 317 5.52 -11.69 -18.64
N GLU A 318 4.36 -11.62 -17.98
CA GLU A 318 3.10 -12.06 -18.56
C GLU A 318 2.46 -10.88 -19.29
N ARG A 319 2.10 -11.09 -20.56
CA ARG A 319 1.28 -10.12 -21.28
C ARG A 319 -0.06 -10.03 -20.56
N SER A 320 -0.47 -8.85 -20.16
CA SER A 320 -1.82 -8.63 -19.63
C SER A 320 -2.82 -8.70 -20.79
N CYS A 321 -3.07 -9.91 -21.27
CA CYS A 321 -4.10 -10.18 -22.26
C CYS A 321 -5.43 -10.36 -21.53
N LEU A 322 -6.50 -9.81 -22.13
CA LEU A 322 -7.85 -10.11 -21.69
C LEU A 322 -8.17 -11.55 -22.07
N GLU A 323 -8.72 -12.30 -21.12
CA GLU A 323 -9.29 -13.61 -21.44
C GLU A 323 -10.44 -13.47 -22.41
N GLU A 324 -10.56 -14.45 -23.32
CA GLU A 324 -11.68 -14.47 -24.27
C GLU A 324 -12.98 -14.70 -23.51
N THR A 325 -13.90 -13.75 -23.63
CA THR A 325 -15.21 -13.79 -23.00
C THR A 325 -16.28 -13.71 -24.08
N LEU A 326 -17.21 -14.65 -24.09
CA LEU A 326 -18.39 -14.57 -24.94
C LEU A 326 -19.18 -13.30 -24.58
N TRP A 327 -19.71 -12.67 -25.61
CA TRP A 327 -20.61 -11.56 -25.41
C TRP A 327 -21.91 -12.02 -24.72
N GLU A 328 -22.25 -11.44 -23.59
CA GLU A 328 -23.47 -11.69 -22.83
C GLU A 328 -24.16 -10.36 -22.52
N ALA A 329 -25.36 -10.16 -23.09
CA ALA A 329 -26.16 -8.98 -22.77
C ALA A 329 -26.72 -9.07 -21.34
N PRO A 330 -26.93 -7.95 -20.61
CA PRO A 330 -26.77 -6.56 -21.07
C PRO A 330 -25.36 -6.01 -20.85
N GLU A 331 -24.47 -6.71 -20.16
CA GLU A 331 -23.11 -6.24 -19.90
C GLU A 331 -22.12 -7.41 -19.90
N THR A 332 -21.01 -7.25 -20.62
CA THR A 332 -19.89 -8.21 -20.61
C THR A 332 -18.64 -7.53 -20.09
N LYS A 333 -18.02 -8.10 -19.06
CA LYS A 333 -16.80 -7.56 -18.46
C LYS A 333 -15.58 -7.88 -19.33
N ALA A 334 -14.73 -6.87 -19.51
CA ALA A 334 -13.48 -6.97 -20.26
C ALA A 334 -12.30 -6.66 -19.28
N GLY A 335 -11.87 -7.66 -18.53
CA GLY A 335 -10.90 -7.49 -17.46
C GLY A 335 -11.49 -6.84 -16.20
N ASN A 336 -10.62 -6.34 -15.31
CA ASN A 336 -11.02 -5.89 -13.98
C ASN A 336 -11.67 -4.49 -13.95
N HIS A 337 -11.55 -3.69 -15.01
CA HIS A 337 -11.90 -2.26 -14.98
C HIS A 337 -12.66 -1.77 -16.22
N MET A 338 -12.98 -2.64 -17.15
CA MET A 338 -13.68 -2.28 -18.37
C MET A 338 -14.84 -3.23 -18.63
N SER A 339 -15.92 -2.72 -19.20
CA SER A 339 -17.03 -3.54 -19.68
C SER A 339 -17.62 -2.96 -20.95
N LEU A 340 -18.23 -3.82 -21.76
CA LEU A 340 -19.05 -3.45 -22.88
C LEU A 340 -20.52 -3.66 -22.48
N GLN A 341 -21.28 -2.58 -22.49
CA GLN A 341 -22.69 -2.56 -22.10
C GLN A 341 -23.58 -2.29 -23.31
N ILE A 342 -24.76 -2.93 -23.32
CA ILE A 342 -25.82 -2.61 -24.27
C ILE A 342 -26.98 -1.95 -23.54
N THR A 343 -27.47 -0.86 -24.10
CA THR A 343 -28.66 -0.13 -23.65
C THR A 343 -29.62 0.06 -24.82
N ALA A 344 -30.80 0.61 -24.54
CA ALA A 344 -31.72 1.03 -25.58
C ALA A 344 -31.06 2.09 -26.49
N SER A 345 -31.38 2.06 -27.76
CA SER A 345 -30.92 3.07 -28.73
C SER A 345 -31.38 4.48 -28.33
N GLU A 346 -30.48 5.44 -28.52
CA GLU A 346 -30.78 6.87 -28.35
C GLU A 346 -31.05 7.57 -29.70
N GLY A 347 -31.07 6.81 -30.78
CA GLY A 347 -31.36 7.34 -32.12
C GLY A 347 -30.20 8.14 -32.74
N ASN A 348 -28.96 7.83 -32.31
CA ASN A 348 -27.77 8.52 -32.79
C ASN A 348 -26.61 7.52 -32.95
N PRO A 349 -25.87 7.56 -34.07
CA PRO A 349 -24.88 6.53 -34.41
C PRO A 349 -23.75 6.33 -33.42
N GLY A 350 -23.60 7.20 -32.40
CA GLY A 350 -22.49 7.16 -31.48
C GLY A 350 -21.22 7.81 -32.06
N ASP A 351 -20.11 7.78 -31.25
CA ASP A 351 -18.81 8.35 -31.63
C ASP A 351 -17.90 7.34 -32.38
N GLY A 352 -18.30 6.07 -32.45
CA GLY A 352 -17.50 4.98 -33.01
C GLY A 352 -16.26 4.59 -32.19
N ILE A 353 -16.00 5.29 -31.10
CA ILE A 353 -14.84 5.09 -30.22
C ILE A 353 -15.29 4.44 -28.89
N ARG A 354 -16.15 5.14 -28.16
CA ARG A 354 -16.74 4.67 -26.90
C ARG A 354 -18.16 4.13 -27.08
N THR A 355 -18.89 4.66 -28.02
CA THR A 355 -20.30 4.34 -28.26
C THR A 355 -20.57 4.03 -29.71
N GLN A 356 -21.44 3.05 -29.97
CA GLN A 356 -21.89 2.66 -31.32
C GLN A 356 -23.32 2.16 -31.25
N GLU A 357 -24.18 2.64 -32.17
CA GLU A 357 -25.51 2.07 -32.43
C GLU A 357 -25.40 0.90 -33.38
N VAL A 358 -26.05 -0.22 -33.06
CA VAL A 358 -26.02 -1.46 -33.84
C VAL A 358 -27.41 -2.10 -33.88
N PRO A 359 -27.73 -2.90 -34.92
CA PRO A 359 -28.93 -3.73 -34.94
C PRO A 359 -28.95 -4.71 -33.76
N ALA A 360 -30.13 -4.98 -33.19
CA ALA A 360 -30.26 -5.81 -31.98
C ALA A 360 -29.67 -7.22 -32.10
N ALA A 361 -29.67 -7.80 -33.30
CA ALA A 361 -29.10 -9.14 -33.58
C ALA A 361 -27.57 -9.14 -33.78
N PHE A 362 -26.91 -7.97 -33.81
CA PHE A 362 -25.51 -7.83 -34.22
C PHE A 362 -24.51 -8.53 -33.28
N PRO A 363 -24.63 -8.49 -31.93
CA PRO A 363 -23.62 -9.03 -31.07
C PRO A 363 -23.54 -10.56 -31.01
N GLU A 364 -24.50 -11.27 -31.62
CA GLU A 364 -24.55 -12.72 -31.57
C GLU A 364 -23.30 -13.37 -32.16
N GLY A 365 -22.69 -14.32 -31.38
CA GLY A 365 -21.45 -15.01 -31.77
C GLY A 365 -20.19 -14.16 -31.71
N CYS A 366 -20.23 -12.96 -31.11
CA CYS A 366 -19.04 -12.15 -30.87
C CYS A 366 -18.36 -12.50 -29.55
N VAL A 367 -17.04 -12.26 -29.49
CA VAL A 367 -16.22 -12.42 -28.28
C VAL A 367 -15.47 -11.13 -27.98
N ILE A 368 -15.25 -10.86 -26.70
CA ILE A 368 -14.35 -9.80 -26.24
C ILE A 368 -13.02 -10.44 -25.84
N ARG A 369 -11.93 -9.97 -26.39
CA ARG A 369 -10.58 -10.47 -26.12
C ARG A 369 -9.49 -9.46 -26.48
N SER A 370 -8.25 -9.72 -26.07
CA SER A 370 -7.07 -9.04 -26.62
C SER A 370 -6.74 -9.50 -28.04
N ARG A 371 -5.86 -8.74 -28.71
CA ARG A 371 -5.40 -9.05 -30.06
C ARG A 371 -4.66 -10.38 -30.15
N ARG A 372 -4.77 -11.01 -31.34
CA ARG A 372 -4.05 -12.24 -31.70
C ARG A 372 -3.30 -12.07 -33.04
N PRO A 373 -2.27 -12.85 -33.28
CA PRO A 373 -1.66 -12.92 -34.61
C PRO A 373 -2.69 -13.25 -35.68
N GLY A 374 -2.67 -12.53 -36.79
CA GLY A 374 -3.62 -12.73 -37.89
C GLY A 374 -4.90 -11.89 -37.79
N ASP A 375 -5.12 -11.15 -36.69
CA ASP A 375 -6.28 -10.26 -36.60
C ASP A 375 -6.23 -9.13 -37.62
N TRP A 376 -7.38 -8.81 -38.14
CA TRP A 376 -7.58 -7.75 -39.13
C TRP A 376 -8.83 -6.94 -38.81
N ILE A 377 -8.87 -5.72 -39.31
CA ILE A 377 -10.00 -4.81 -39.22
C ILE A 377 -10.28 -4.23 -40.57
N CYS A 378 -11.55 -4.08 -40.93
CA CYS A 378 -11.96 -3.24 -42.06
C CYS A 378 -12.43 -1.89 -41.48
N PRO A 379 -11.59 -0.85 -41.44
CA PRO A 379 -11.97 0.42 -40.81
C PRO A 379 -13.24 0.97 -41.48
N PHE A 380 -14.17 1.45 -40.64
CA PHE A 380 -15.45 1.96 -41.12
C PHE A 380 -15.30 2.94 -42.30
N GLY A 381 -16.02 2.72 -43.35
CA GLY A 381 -16.00 3.53 -44.60
C GLY A 381 -14.79 3.30 -45.51
N SER A 382 -13.83 2.43 -45.14
CA SER A 382 -12.64 2.20 -45.99
C SER A 382 -12.85 1.15 -47.08
N GLY A 383 -13.74 0.19 -46.85
CA GLY A 383 -14.00 -0.94 -47.78
C GLY A 383 -12.79 -1.87 -47.98
N ARG A 384 -11.70 -1.74 -47.20
CA ARG A 384 -10.48 -2.52 -47.33
C ARG A 384 -10.03 -3.09 -45.99
N ASN A 385 -9.66 -4.36 -46.01
CA ASN A 385 -9.11 -5.01 -44.82
C ASN A 385 -7.68 -4.54 -44.56
N LYS A 386 -7.37 -4.30 -43.30
CA LYS A 386 -6.05 -3.91 -42.82
C LYS A 386 -5.63 -4.81 -41.63
N LYS A 387 -4.36 -5.19 -41.56
CA LYS A 387 -3.83 -5.89 -40.37
C LYS A 387 -4.09 -5.02 -39.14
N LEU A 388 -4.60 -5.60 -38.05
CA LEU A 388 -4.88 -4.86 -36.82
C LEU A 388 -3.65 -4.14 -36.30
N GLN A 389 -2.48 -4.78 -36.36
CA GLN A 389 -1.22 -4.17 -35.94
C GLN A 389 -0.93 -2.86 -36.66
N ASP A 390 -1.08 -2.84 -38.03
CA ASP A 390 -0.83 -1.66 -38.83
C ASP A 390 -1.87 -0.57 -38.55
N TYR A 391 -3.12 -0.96 -38.33
CA TYR A 391 -4.18 -0.06 -37.92
C TYR A 391 -3.89 0.64 -36.59
N LEU A 392 -3.40 -0.10 -35.57
CA LEU A 392 -3.05 0.46 -34.26
C LEU A 392 -1.80 1.36 -34.34
N VAL A 393 -0.84 1.05 -35.23
CA VAL A 393 0.33 1.90 -35.50
C VAL A 393 -0.08 3.23 -36.09
N ASP A 394 -0.93 3.21 -37.13
CA ASP A 394 -1.43 4.43 -37.78
C ASP A 394 -2.23 5.33 -36.82
N ARG A 395 -2.90 4.72 -35.86
CA ARG A 395 -3.62 5.42 -34.76
C ARG A 395 -2.68 5.89 -33.66
N LYS A 396 -1.37 5.71 -33.80
CA LYS A 396 -0.32 6.11 -32.85
C LYS A 396 -0.51 5.50 -31.47
N ILE A 397 -1.12 4.30 -31.40
CA ILE A 397 -1.27 3.60 -30.12
C ILE A 397 0.09 3.04 -29.69
N ASP A 398 0.56 3.39 -28.50
CA ASP A 398 1.79 2.89 -27.90
C ASP A 398 1.79 1.36 -27.79
N GLU A 399 2.92 0.73 -28.07
CA GLU A 399 3.04 -0.73 -28.09
C GLU A 399 2.52 -1.41 -26.81
N PRO A 400 2.84 -0.92 -25.59
CA PRO A 400 2.36 -1.52 -24.35
C PRO A 400 0.84 -1.53 -24.18
N TRP A 401 0.12 -0.63 -24.87
CA TRP A 401 -1.33 -0.60 -24.84
C TRP A 401 -1.99 -1.60 -25.77
N ARG A 402 -1.35 -1.96 -26.90
CA ARG A 402 -1.97 -2.74 -27.97
C ARG A 402 -2.49 -4.10 -27.51
N ASP A 403 -1.86 -4.72 -26.50
CA ASP A 403 -2.30 -5.98 -25.91
C ASP A 403 -3.40 -5.81 -24.85
N ARG A 404 -3.66 -4.57 -24.41
CA ARG A 404 -4.66 -4.25 -23.39
C ARG A 404 -5.98 -3.71 -23.96
N ILE A 405 -6.00 -3.37 -25.24
CA ILE A 405 -7.22 -2.87 -25.89
C ILE A 405 -8.26 -4.00 -25.96
N PRO A 406 -9.46 -3.80 -25.41
CA PRO A 406 -10.53 -4.76 -25.58
C PRO A 406 -11.04 -4.71 -27.03
N LEU A 407 -11.06 -5.86 -27.67
CA LEU A 407 -11.53 -6.02 -29.04
C LEU A 407 -12.82 -6.81 -29.05
N LEU A 408 -13.86 -6.29 -29.70
CA LEU A 408 -15.03 -7.06 -30.07
C LEU A 408 -14.75 -7.76 -31.39
N CYS A 409 -14.72 -9.08 -31.40
CA CYS A 409 -14.26 -9.90 -32.53
C CYS A 409 -15.28 -10.95 -32.96
N ARG A 410 -15.31 -11.26 -34.25
CA ARG A 410 -15.90 -12.47 -34.81
C ARG A 410 -14.80 -13.24 -35.54
N GLY A 411 -14.28 -14.30 -34.90
CA GLY A 411 -13.06 -14.97 -35.38
C GLY A 411 -11.85 -14.05 -35.35
N HIS A 412 -11.20 -13.83 -36.50
CA HIS A 412 -10.07 -12.90 -36.64
C HIS A 412 -10.49 -11.49 -37.07
N GLU A 413 -11.76 -11.30 -37.42
CA GLU A 413 -12.29 -9.98 -37.77
C GLU A 413 -12.53 -9.15 -36.51
N VAL A 414 -11.91 -7.99 -36.43
CA VAL A 414 -12.13 -7.01 -35.35
C VAL A 414 -13.23 -6.06 -35.79
N LEU A 415 -14.35 -6.14 -35.14
CA LEU A 415 -15.52 -5.34 -35.39
C LEU A 415 -15.45 -3.99 -34.65
N TRP A 416 -14.89 -3.98 -33.46
CA TRP A 416 -14.71 -2.76 -32.69
C TRP A 416 -13.47 -2.88 -31.78
N ALA A 417 -12.59 -1.90 -31.83
CA ALA A 417 -11.45 -1.75 -30.91
C ALA A 417 -11.79 -0.65 -29.91
N GLY A 418 -12.00 -1.03 -28.65
CA GLY A 418 -12.45 -0.13 -27.59
C GLY A 418 -11.51 1.06 -27.40
N GLY A 419 -12.05 2.28 -27.50
CA GLY A 419 -11.27 3.51 -27.38
C GLY A 419 -10.36 3.84 -28.57
N VAL A 420 -10.46 3.09 -29.70
CA VAL A 420 -9.61 3.31 -30.87
C VAL A 420 -10.45 3.53 -32.13
N GLY A 421 -11.48 2.74 -32.36
CA GLY A 421 -12.38 2.91 -33.50
C GLY A 421 -13.09 1.65 -33.94
N THR A 422 -13.95 1.83 -34.93
CA THR A 422 -14.90 0.84 -35.42
C THR A 422 -14.39 0.17 -36.67
N GLY A 423 -14.63 -1.14 -36.77
CA GLY A 423 -14.51 -1.91 -38.01
C GLY A 423 -15.79 -1.89 -38.83
N ASN A 424 -16.00 -2.96 -39.59
CA ASN A 424 -17.19 -3.12 -40.43
C ASN A 424 -18.38 -3.62 -39.58
N ILE A 425 -18.96 -2.70 -38.79
CA ILE A 425 -20.20 -2.96 -38.03
C ILE A 425 -21.40 -2.60 -38.93
N PRO A 426 -22.50 -3.39 -38.91
CA PRO A 426 -23.74 -3.00 -39.55
C PRO A 426 -24.19 -1.61 -39.04
N VAL A 427 -24.55 -0.76 -39.99
CA VAL A 427 -24.95 0.61 -39.70
C VAL A 427 -26.36 0.61 -39.10
N TRP A 428 -26.59 1.51 -38.16
CA TRP A 428 -27.91 1.86 -37.65
C TRP A 428 -28.93 2.04 -38.79
N SER A 429 -30.12 1.48 -38.61
CA SER A 429 -31.23 1.56 -39.57
C SER A 429 -32.47 2.07 -38.84
N GLU A 430 -33.14 3.06 -39.42
CA GLU A 430 -34.40 3.60 -38.89
C GLU A 430 -35.55 2.59 -38.86
N ASN A 431 -35.44 1.50 -39.63
CA ASN A 431 -36.47 0.49 -39.77
C ASN A 431 -36.26 -0.75 -38.90
N GLU A 432 -35.23 -0.81 -38.08
CA GLU A 432 -34.90 -1.97 -37.25
C GLU A 432 -34.80 -1.57 -35.76
N THR A 433 -34.99 -2.56 -34.90
CA THR A 433 -34.67 -2.36 -33.48
C THR A 433 -33.17 -2.22 -33.31
N ASN A 434 -32.70 -1.07 -32.82
CA ASN A 434 -31.30 -0.80 -32.58
C ASN A 434 -30.99 -0.79 -31.11
N LEU A 435 -29.74 -1.12 -30.78
CA LEU A 435 -29.17 -1.10 -29.43
C LEU A 435 -27.93 -0.20 -29.42
N ARG A 436 -27.69 0.45 -28.32
CA ARG A 436 -26.49 1.22 -28.08
C ARG A 436 -25.46 0.38 -27.32
N MET A 437 -24.31 0.20 -27.94
CA MET A 437 -23.14 -0.42 -27.32
C MET A 437 -22.23 0.65 -26.74
N THR A 438 -21.81 0.51 -25.50
CA THR A 438 -20.95 1.49 -24.82
C THR A 438 -19.81 0.79 -24.09
N TRP A 439 -18.57 1.21 -24.37
CA TRP A 439 -17.41 0.84 -23.58
C TRP A 439 -17.34 1.69 -22.32
N HIS A 440 -17.39 1.05 -21.14
CA HIS A 440 -17.21 1.65 -19.83
C HIS A 440 -15.81 1.33 -19.29
N GLY A 441 -15.25 2.25 -18.51
CA GLY A 441 -13.93 2.15 -17.90
C GLY A 441 -12.90 3.10 -18.52
N ALA A 442 -11.74 3.18 -17.89
CA ALA A 442 -10.66 4.03 -18.36
C ALA A 442 -10.02 3.45 -19.62
N MET A 443 -9.78 4.31 -20.59
CA MET A 443 -9.12 3.98 -21.87
C MET A 443 -7.98 4.96 -22.10
N PRO A 444 -6.84 4.82 -21.40
CA PRO A 444 -5.75 5.80 -21.47
C PRO A 444 -5.18 6.01 -22.87
N TRP A 445 -5.31 5.00 -23.73
CA TRP A 445 -4.93 5.09 -25.14
C TRP A 445 -5.85 5.97 -25.97
N ALA A 446 -7.11 6.19 -25.53
CA ALA A 446 -8.06 7.06 -26.23
C ALA A 446 -7.76 8.55 -26.04
N GLU A 447 -7.02 8.89 -24.98
CA GLU A 447 -6.64 10.26 -24.65
C GLU A 447 -5.36 10.74 -25.37
N GLN A 448 -4.65 9.85 -26.05
CA GLN A 448 -3.40 10.15 -26.75
C GLN A 448 -3.61 10.90 -28.06
N GLY A 449 -4.83 10.94 -28.57
CA GLY A 449 -5.15 11.54 -29.85
C GLY A 449 -5.82 12.91 -29.73
N ASP A 450 -5.08 13.98 -29.43
CA ASP A 450 -5.56 15.38 -29.54
C ASP A 450 -5.97 15.80 -30.98
N SER A 451 -6.08 14.87 -31.92
CA SER A 451 -6.44 15.13 -33.32
C SER A 451 -7.68 14.38 -33.84
N PHE A 452 -8.46 13.76 -32.94
CA PHE A 452 -9.74 13.16 -33.36
C PHE A 452 -10.91 14.13 -33.16
N SER A 453 -11.05 15.05 -34.09
CA SER A 453 -12.39 15.61 -34.41
C SER A 453 -13.21 14.48 -35.04
N PRO A 454 -14.38 14.09 -34.50
CA PRO A 454 -15.28 13.23 -35.22
C PRO A 454 -15.63 13.95 -36.54
N ARG A 455 -15.20 13.40 -37.66
CA ARG A 455 -15.75 13.86 -38.93
C ARG A 455 -17.23 13.63 -38.83
N SER A 456 -17.97 14.71 -38.69
CA SER A 456 -19.40 14.72 -38.89
C SER A 456 -19.67 13.93 -40.18
N ALA A 457 -20.28 12.75 -40.02
CA ALA A 457 -20.92 12.11 -41.16
C ALA A 457 -22.03 13.06 -41.59
N SER A 458 -21.69 13.98 -42.48
CA SER A 458 -22.71 14.71 -43.24
C SER A 458 -23.57 13.66 -43.91
N ALA A 459 -24.83 13.62 -43.56
CA ALA A 459 -25.86 12.89 -44.25
C ALA A 459 -25.80 13.28 -45.74
N GLY A 460 -25.06 12.46 -46.49
CA GLY A 460 -25.10 12.49 -47.94
C GLY A 460 -26.40 11.88 -48.38
N ALA A 461 -27.34 12.72 -48.70
CA ALA A 461 -28.58 12.36 -49.38
C ALA A 461 -28.27 11.43 -50.55
N VAL A 462 -28.74 10.20 -50.48
CA VAL A 462 -28.90 9.36 -51.68
C VAL A 462 -30.22 9.78 -52.33
N ALA A 463 -30.11 10.65 -53.32
CA ALA A 463 -31.15 10.82 -54.32
C ALA A 463 -30.70 10.06 -55.57
N LYS A 464 -31.56 9.12 -55.95
CA LYS A 464 -31.71 8.26 -57.13
C LYS A 464 -31.10 6.89 -57.08
#